data_38e63cb7328359d6b7b9de7e3b1f2c3d
#
_entry.id   38e63cb7328359d6b7b9de7e3b1f2c3d
#
_cell.length_a   1.000
_cell.length_b   1.000
_cell.length_c   1.000
_cell.angle_alpha   90.00
_cell.angle_beta   90.00
_cell.angle_gamma   90.00
#
_symmetry.space_group_name_H-M   'P 1'
#
loop_
_entity.id
_entity.type
_entity.pdbx_description
1 polymer ?
#
loop_
_entity_poly.entity_id
_entity_poly.type
_entity_poly.pdbx_seq_one_letter_code
_entity_poly.pdbx_strand_id
1 'polypeptide(L)'
;MRVAVIGAGITGITSAYELARDGHEVIVIERNDAVAAEASFAHAGLISPALLAWPGAPSRSWGWTAARASSTDAMHWRTRWHAAEWQWLRQWKRSQATRAAVVHHSLLQLGELGRERHQALSREHQLSHERSQGVLVLRRQAGGSAARWALLESLRPAGIRVDALDPLQCRHIEPGLNTETPLAGGLYLPDSGVGNGREFAHQLRLVCQREGGVRFHFQTEVTGIQPGTPGPTLKLSPTRDTGEAAPARGRGRSGAEQLAFLPTQADPLPAELHVDAVLLCTGAQALPPAAMAGLKLPLLPVWGLGVTFRLRDDLQEQALRSAVIEADTGLTLSRLGQRLRICGGWELGGSGAVADAAYDPLYAALDRWFPLAAQRAGAQLWRGARPMLPDSLPVIGPAATPGVWLQLGHGGLGWTQACAAARLLADQLAGRACAIDPAPFSAHRWSAP
;
A
#
# COMPACT_ATOMS: atom_id res chain seq x y z
N MET A 1 1.64 6.81 -28.07
CA MET A 1 0.31 6.21 -27.81
C MET A 1 -0.43 7.11 -26.84
N ARG A 2 -1.76 7.16 -26.95
CA ARG A 2 -2.63 7.76 -25.95
C ARG A 2 -3.03 6.70 -24.91
N VAL A 3 -2.64 6.88 -23.65
CA VAL A 3 -2.86 5.89 -22.59
C VAL A 3 -3.76 6.50 -21.50
N ALA A 4 -4.87 5.82 -21.17
CA ALA A 4 -5.71 6.17 -20.03
C ALA A 4 -5.31 5.34 -18.80
N VAL A 5 -4.93 6.01 -17.73
CA VAL A 5 -4.65 5.39 -16.41
C VAL A 5 -5.87 5.56 -15.52
N ILE A 6 -6.47 4.46 -15.09
CA ILE A 6 -7.66 4.47 -14.25
C ILE A 6 -7.26 4.33 -12.78
N GLY A 7 -7.46 5.39 -12.01
CA GLY A 7 -7.08 5.52 -10.60
C GLY A 7 -5.81 6.33 -10.38
N ALA A 8 -5.89 7.32 -9.48
CA ALA A 8 -4.80 8.20 -9.08
C ALA A 8 -4.22 7.83 -7.68
N GLY A 9 -4.26 6.56 -7.32
CA GLY A 9 -3.50 6.03 -6.19
C GLY A 9 -2.00 6.03 -6.49
N ILE A 10 -1.18 5.57 -5.53
CA ILE A 10 0.28 5.56 -5.71
C ILE A 10 0.73 4.79 -6.96
N THR A 11 0.08 3.68 -7.28
CA THR A 11 0.38 2.88 -8.48
C THR A 11 0.02 3.62 -9.77
N GLY A 12 -1.11 4.31 -9.79
CA GLY A 12 -1.54 5.10 -10.97
C GLY A 12 -0.62 6.28 -11.24
N ILE A 13 -0.25 7.02 -10.21
CA ILE A 13 0.64 8.18 -10.34
C ILE A 13 2.04 7.78 -10.81
N THR A 14 2.63 6.72 -10.22
CA THR A 14 3.95 6.22 -10.66
C THR A 14 3.92 5.69 -12.08
N SER A 15 2.82 5.01 -12.47
CA SER A 15 2.65 4.56 -13.86
C SER A 15 2.48 5.72 -14.84
N ALA A 16 1.68 6.72 -14.48
CA ALA A 16 1.52 7.91 -15.31
C ALA A 16 2.86 8.63 -15.56
N TYR A 17 3.70 8.71 -14.52
CA TYR A 17 5.04 9.25 -14.63
C TYR A 17 5.92 8.45 -15.61
N GLU A 18 6.02 7.13 -15.45
CA GLU A 18 6.88 6.30 -16.30
C GLU A 18 6.41 6.28 -17.75
N LEU A 19 5.09 6.24 -17.97
CA LEU A 19 4.51 6.28 -19.31
C LEU A 19 4.74 7.64 -20.00
N ALA A 20 4.56 8.75 -19.28
CA ALA A 20 4.82 10.08 -19.82
C ALA A 20 6.31 10.28 -20.13
N ARG A 21 7.21 9.78 -19.27
CA ARG A 21 8.65 9.78 -19.50
C ARG A 21 9.07 8.99 -20.74
N ASP A 22 8.32 7.93 -21.08
CA ASP A 22 8.50 7.15 -22.30
C ASP A 22 7.84 7.80 -23.55
N GLY A 23 7.31 9.03 -23.43
CA GLY A 23 6.76 9.80 -24.53
C GLY A 23 5.31 9.47 -24.90
N HIS A 24 4.55 8.84 -24.00
CA HIS A 24 3.13 8.60 -24.20
C HIS A 24 2.29 9.82 -23.81
N GLU A 25 1.18 10.06 -24.51
CA GLU A 25 0.14 10.98 -24.07
C GLU A 25 -0.67 10.31 -22.96
N VAL A 26 -0.60 10.81 -21.73
CA VAL A 26 -1.22 10.16 -20.57
C VAL A 26 -2.38 10.97 -20.01
N ILE A 27 -3.51 10.29 -19.81
CA ILE A 27 -4.71 10.83 -19.17
C ILE A 27 -4.99 9.98 -17.92
N VAL A 28 -5.01 10.60 -16.74
CA VAL A 28 -5.36 9.93 -15.48
C VAL A 28 -6.79 10.25 -15.12
N ILE A 29 -7.61 9.22 -14.91
CA ILE A 29 -9.03 9.33 -14.56
C ILE A 29 -9.20 8.83 -13.14
N GLU A 30 -9.70 9.68 -12.23
CA GLU A 30 -9.88 9.39 -10.82
C GLU A 30 -11.30 9.77 -10.37
N ARG A 31 -11.98 8.84 -9.71
CA ARG A 31 -13.33 9.07 -9.20
C ARG A 31 -13.39 10.00 -8.00
N ASN A 32 -12.33 10.05 -7.19
CA ASN A 32 -12.24 10.96 -6.05
C ASN A 32 -11.81 12.38 -6.49
N ASP A 33 -11.86 13.29 -5.56
CA ASP A 33 -11.46 14.70 -5.75
C ASP A 33 -9.96 14.94 -5.65
N ALA A 34 -9.18 13.94 -5.27
CA ALA A 34 -7.75 14.06 -5.03
C ALA A 34 -6.98 12.77 -5.31
N VAL A 35 -5.66 12.90 -5.49
CA VAL A 35 -4.75 11.75 -5.58
C VAL A 35 -4.61 11.06 -4.21
N ALA A 36 -4.30 9.77 -4.23
CA ALA A 36 -4.04 8.96 -3.04
C ALA A 36 -5.16 9.04 -1.98
N ALA A 37 -6.43 9.10 -2.41
CA ALA A 37 -7.58 9.28 -1.53
C ALA A 37 -8.02 8.00 -0.79
N GLU A 38 -7.63 6.82 -1.29
CA GLU A 38 -8.04 5.50 -0.79
C GLU A 38 -6.93 4.81 0.04
N ALA A 39 -6.53 3.59 -0.34
CA ALA A 39 -5.49 2.81 0.36
C ALA A 39 -4.16 3.58 0.55
N SER A 40 -3.83 4.47 -0.37
CA SER A 40 -2.62 5.30 -0.32
C SER A 40 -2.71 6.50 0.64
N PHE A 41 -3.87 6.74 1.25
CA PHE A 41 -4.11 7.95 2.07
C PHE A 41 -3.34 7.96 3.38
N ALA A 42 -3.43 6.88 4.17
CA ALA A 42 -2.91 6.87 5.54
C ALA A 42 -2.36 5.49 5.96
N HIS A 43 -1.68 4.79 5.04
CA HIS A 43 -0.92 3.59 5.36
C HIS A 43 0.32 3.92 6.22
N ALA A 44 0.98 2.90 6.76
CA ALA A 44 2.14 3.06 7.65
C ALA A 44 3.37 3.75 7.02
N GLY A 45 3.37 3.96 5.72
CA GLY A 45 4.46 4.66 5.03
C GLY A 45 5.73 3.83 4.82
N LEU A 46 5.72 2.54 5.13
CA LEU A 46 6.89 1.66 5.03
C LEU A 46 7.41 1.54 3.59
N ILE A 47 8.72 1.73 3.43
CA ILE A 47 9.50 1.42 2.24
C ILE A 47 10.50 0.36 2.67
N SER A 48 10.14 -0.91 2.49
CA SER A 48 10.92 -2.02 3.04
C SER A 48 10.77 -3.28 2.18
N PRO A 49 11.77 -3.62 1.37
CA PRO A 49 11.80 -4.88 0.63
C PRO A 49 11.73 -6.10 1.55
N ALA A 50 12.44 -6.08 2.68
CA ALA A 50 12.45 -7.18 3.65
C ALA A 50 11.06 -7.55 4.17
N LEU A 51 10.19 -6.56 4.35
CA LEU A 51 8.84 -6.78 4.87
C LEU A 51 7.85 -7.28 3.81
N LEU A 52 8.20 -7.27 2.52
CA LEU A 52 7.40 -7.88 1.46
C LEU A 52 7.36 -9.41 1.59
N ALA A 53 8.43 -10.00 2.08
CA ALA A 53 8.49 -11.43 2.42
C ALA A 53 7.69 -11.77 3.69
N TRP A 54 7.34 -10.76 4.49
CA TRP A 54 6.52 -10.94 5.69
C TRP A 54 5.07 -11.19 5.28
N PRO A 55 4.59 -12.43 5.36
CA PRO A 55 3.21 -12.68 5.01
C PRO A 55 2.34 -11.96 6.01
N GLY A 56 1.40 -11.16 5.54
CA GLY A 56 0.20 -10.84 6.30
C GLY A 56 -0.59 -12.12 6.55
N ALA A 57 0.05 -13.08 7.17
CA ALA A 57 -0.52 -14.39 7.36
C ALA A 57 -1.52 -14.34 8.50
N PRO A 58 -2.70 -14.94 8.35
CA PRO A 58 -3.44 -15.40 9.50
C PRO A 58 -2.53 -16.32 10.31
N SER A 59 -2.33 -15.99 11.58
CA SER A 59 -1.51 -16.83 12.47
C SER A 59 -2.06 -18.26 12.50
N ARG A 60 -1.21 -19.24 12.82
CA ARG A 60 -1.59 -20.65 12.97
C ARG A 60 -2.69 -20.91 14.01
N SER A 61 -3.05 -19.91 14.82
CA SER A 61 -4.18 -19.96 15.78
C SER A 61 -5.56 -19.91 15.11
N TRP A 62 -5.65 -20.27 13.86
CA TRP A 62 -6.86 -20.35 13.08
C TRP A 62 -7.69 -21.60 13.45
N GLY A 63 -8.31 -21.55 14.59
CA GLY A 63 -9.32 -22.50 15.05
C GLY A 63 -10.60 -21.77 15.39
N TRP A 64 -11.70 -22.49 15.46
CA TRP A 64 -13.03 -22.00 15.88
C TRP A 64 -13.04 -21.29 17.25
N THR A 65 -11.92 -21.31 17.97
CA THR A 65 -11.70 -20.64 19.27
C THR A 65 -11.09 -19.25 19.15
N ALA A 66 -10.80 -18.76 17.96
CA ALA A 66 -10.15 -17.45 17.73
C ALA A 66 -11.02 -16.24 18.16
N ALA A 67 -12.31 -16.43 18.43
CA ALA A 67 -13.17 -15.42 19.04
C ALA A 67 -12.76 -15.05 20.49
N ARG A 68 -11.83 -15.80 21.10
CA ARG A 68 -11.27 -15.57 22.45
C ARG A 68 -9.77 -15.35 22.49
N ALA A 69 -9.07 -15.45 21.37
CA ALA A 69 -7.65 -15.08 21.33
C ALA A 69 -7.53 -13.57 21.46
N SER A 70 -6.82 -13.14 22.46
CA SER A 70 -6.51 -11.74 22.73
C SER A 70 -6.17 -10.99 21.44
N SER A 71 -6.90 -10.04 21.16
CA SER A 71 -7.14 -9.03 20.14
C SER A 71 -6.00 -8.52 19.26
N THR A 72 -4.84 -9.14 19.11
CA THR A 72 -3.69 -8.42 18.59
C THR A 72 -3.03 -8.99 17.35
N ASP A 73 -3.27 -10.25 16.96
CA ASP A 73 -2.44 -10.89 15.92
C ASP A 73 -3.24 -11.61 14.83
N ALA A 74 -4.55 -11.61 14.90
CA ALA A 74 -5.37 -12.40 13.99
C ALA A 74 -6.02 -11.53 12.92
N MET A 75 -6.04 -12.04 11.70
CA MET A 75 -6.99 -11.58 10.71
C MET A 75 -8.39 -11.76 11.29
N HIS A 76 -9.08 -10.65 11.56
CA HIS A 76 -10.43 -10.70 12.08
C HIS A 76 -11.40 -11.01 10.95
N TRP A 77 -12.34 -11.93 11.22
CA TRP A 77 -13.37 -12.33 10.29
C TRP A 77 -14.68 -11.74 10.75
N ARG A 78 -15.38 -11.06 9.85
CA ARG A 78 -16.78 -10.74 10.11
C ARG A 78 -17.65 -11.99 9.96
N THR A 79 -18.66 -12.11 10.79
CA THR A 79 -19.50 -13.30 11.00
C THR A 79 -20.35 -13.74 9.81
N ARG A 80 -20.28 -13.09 8.66
CA ARG A 80 -20.97 -13.48 7.41
C ARG A 80 -19.94 -13.80 6.34
N TRP A 81 -19.74 -15.07 6.11
CA TRP A 81 -18.83 -15.61 5.10
C TRP A 81 -19.50 -15.59 3.75
N HIS A 82 -18.83 -15.02 2.75
CA HIS A 82 -19.20 -15.16 1.36
C HIS A 82 -18.36 -16.26 0.69
N ALA A 83 -18.95 -16.94 -0.30
CA ALA A 83 -18.27 -18.02 -1.04
C ALA A 83 -16.92 -17.57 -1.63
N ALA A 84 -16.85 -16.32 -2.09
CA ALA A 84 -15.61 -15.72 -2.62
C ALA A 84 -14.47 -15.65 -1.58
N GLU A 85 -14.78 -15.36 -0.31
CA GLU A 85 -13.78 -15.31 0.76
C GLU A 85 -13.25 -16.71 1.07
N TRP A 86 -14.11 -17.72 1.10
CA TRP A 86 -13.72 -19.13 1.26
C TRP A 86 -12.83 -19.60 0.14
N GLN A 87 -13.18 -19.28 -1.10
CA GLN A 87 -12.38 -19.63 -2.28
C GLN A 87 -11.01 -18.95 -2.21
N TRP A 88 -10.97 -17.67 -1.87
CA TRP A 88 -9.74 -16.91 -1.70
C TRP A 88 -8.83 -17.54 -0.66
N LEU A 89 -9.35 -17.94 0.48
CA LEU A 89 -8.58 -18.59 1.54
C LEU A 89 -8.03 -19.95 1.15
N ARG A 90 -8.80 -20.75 0.42
CA ARG A 90 -8.30 -22.04 -0.10
C ARG A 90 -7.13 -21.80 -1.06
N GLN A 91 -7.27 -20.82 -1.93
CA GLN A 91 -6.21 -20.45 -2.88
C GLN A 91 -4.99 -19.89 -2.14
N TRP A 92 -5.20 -19.06 -1.13
CA TRP A 92 -4.11 -18.54 -0.28
C TRP A 92 -3.34 -19.67 0.42
N LYS A 93 -4.02 -20.60 1.08
CA LYS A 93 -3.38 -21.77 1.71
C LYS A 93 -2.59 -22.60 0.69
N ARG A 94 -3.18 -22.84 -0.47
CA ARG A 94 -2.53 -23.59 -1.55
C ARG A 94 -1.27 -22.89 -2.03
N SER A 95 -1.36 -21.58 -2.26
CA SER A 95 -0.23 -20.77 -2.72
C SER A 95 0.93 -20.77 -1.71
N GLN A 96 0.64 -20.62 -0.42
CA GLN A 96 1.66 -20.70 0.64
C GLN A 96 2.36 -22.06 0.68
N ALA A 97 1.65 -23.15 0.40
CA ALA A 97 2.23 -24.49 0.39
C ALA A 97 3.09 -24.78 -0.86
N THR A 98 2.74 -24.21 -2.01
CA THR A 98 3.33 -24.65 -3.29
C THR A 98 4.21 -23.61 -3.97
N ARG A 99 4.06 -22.33 -3.67
CA ARG A 99 4.71 -21.22 -4.39
C ARG A 99 5.50 -20.25 -3.51
N ALA A 100 5.63 -20.51 -2.22
CA ALA A 100 6.23 -19.57 -1.28
C ALA A 100 7.62 -19.08 -1.71
N ALA A 101 8.50 -19.95 -2.17
CA ALA A 101 9.85 -19.57 -2.60
C ALA A 101 9.85 -18.62 -3.81
N VAL A 102 9.05 -18.92 -4.84
CA VAL A 102 8.92 -18.07 -6.03
C VAL A 102 8.31 -16.71 -5.66
N VAL A 103 7.27 -16.72 -4.82
CA VAL A 103 6.61 -15.50 -4.34
C VAL A 103 7.59 -14.62 -3.57
N HIS A 104 8.33 -15.18 -2.62
CA HIS A 104 9.30 -14.44 -1.82
C HIS A 104 10.40 -13.84 -2.70
N HIS A 105 10.97 -14.63 -3.61
CA HIS A 105 12.02 -14.15 -4.52
C HIS A 105 11.53 -13.00 -5.39
N SER A 106 10.37 -13.15 -6.04
CA SER A 106 9.80 -12.14 -6.91
C SER A 106 9.44 -10.85 -6.16
N LEU A 107 8.89 -10.98 -4.95
CA LEU A 107 8.58 -9.83 -4.11
C LEU A 107 9.84 -9.07 -3.65
N LEU A 108 10.90 -9.79 -3.29
CA LEU A 108 12.17 -9.17 -2.93
C LEU A 108 12.78 -8.41 -4.09
N GLN A 109 12.84 -9.01 -5.28
CA GLN A 109 13.34 -8.34 -6.50
C GLN A 109 12.52 -7.08 -6.82
N LEU A 110 11.18 -7.19 -6.81
CA LEU A 110 10.29 -6.05 -7.05
C LEU A 110 10.46 -4.97 -5.98
N GLY A 111 10.67 -5.36 -4.72
CA GLY A 111 10.86 -4.45 -3.60
C GLY A 111 12.18 -3.69 -3.65
N GLU A 112 13.28 -4.36 -3.95
CA GLU A 112 14.61 -3.72 -4.07
C GLU A 112 14.63 -2.74 -5.25
N LEU A 113 14.17 -3.19 -6.41
CA LEU A 113 14.02 -2.30 -7.56
C LEU A 113 13.10 -1.11 -7.23
N GLY A 114 12.02 -1.36 -6.46
CA GLY A 114 11.09 -0.32 -6.00
C GLY A 114 11.76 0.72 -5.11
N ARG A 115 12.55 0.27 -4.15
CA ARG A 115 13.32 1.13 -3.23
C ARG A 115 14.33 1.99 -4.00
N GLU A 116 15.08 1.38 -4.92
CA GLU A 116 16.07 2.09 -5.74
C GLU A 116 15.44 3.17 -6.63
N ARG A 117 14.37 2.81 -7.34
CA ARG A 117 13.65 3.75 -8.21
C ARG A 117 12.96 4.86 -7.42
N HIS A 118 12.38 4.53 -6.28
CA HIS A 118 11.81 5.53 -5.39
C HIS A 118 12.86 6.54 -4.92
N GLN A 119 14.06 6.08 -4.55
CA GLN A 119 15.16 6.96 -4.18
C GLN A 119 15.67 7.78 -5.35
N ALA A 120 15.75 7.20 -6.54
CA ALA A 120 16.15 7.91 -7.76
C ALA A 120 15.17 9.04 -8.09
N LEU A 121 13.86 8.74 -8.15
CA LEU A 121 12.80 9.73 -8.39
C LEU A 121 12.79 10.85 -7.34
N SER A 122 12.95 10.48 -6.08
CA SER A 122 12.97 11.46 -4.99
C SER A 122 14.15 12.42 -5.09
N ARG A 123 15.31 11.96 -5.58
CA ARG A 123 16.49 12.81 -5.82
C ARG A 123 16.36 13.63 -7.09
N GLU A 124 15.93 13.02 -8.19
CA GLU A 124 15.79 13.66 -9.51
C GLU A 124 14.84 14.87 -9.43
N HIS A 125 13.70 14.72 -8.77
CA HIS A 125 12.67 15.75 -8.67
C HIS A 125 12.61 16.46 -7.30
N GLN A 126 13.59 16.22 -6.42
CA GLN A 126 13.68 16.82 -5.08
C GLN A 126 12.39 16.66 -4.26
N LEU A 127 11.77 15.44 -4.33
CA LEU A 127 10.51 15.19 -3.66
C LEU A 127 10.71 15.08 -2.15
N SER A 128 10.11 16.02 -1.41
CA SER A 128 10.13 16.05 0.05
C SER A 128 8.84 15.44 0.59
N HIS A 129 8.91 14.25 1.18
CA HIS A 129 7.75 13.49 1.63
C HIS A 129 7.95 12.86 3.02
N GLU A 130 8.50 13.62 3.94
CA GLU A 130 8.65 13.28 5.37
C GLU A 130 9.38 11.94 5.57
N ARG A 131 10.51 11.73 4.88
CA ARG A 131 11.27 10.47 4.94
C ARG A 131 12.09 10.36 6.22
N SER A 132 12.15 9.12 6.75
CA SER A 132 13.15 8.71 7.72
C SER A 132 13.66 7.31 7.40
N GLN A 133 14.87 6.98 7.87
CA GLN A 133 15.56 5.74 7.54
C GLN A 133 15.64 4.82 8.75
N GLY A 134 15.61 3.52 8.49
CA GLY A 134 15.64 2.46 9.47
C GLY A 134 14.25 2.00 9.88
N VAL A 135 14.12 0.69 10.08
CA VAL A 135 12.93 0.08 10.67
C VAL A 135 13.39 -0.88 11.77
N LEU A 136 12.86 -0.73 12.96
CA LEU A 136 13.18 -1.58 14.11
C LEU A 136 12.01 -2.51 14.41
N VAL A 137 12.23 -3.83 14.26
CA VAL A 137 11.24 -4.87 14.59
C VAL A 137 11.51 -5.35 16.00
N LEU A 138 10.58 -5.13 16.92
CA LEU A 138 10.74 -5.45 18.35
C LEU A 138 9.97 -6.71 18.76
N ARG A 139 10.54 -7.50 19.66
CA ARG A 139 9.84 -8.58 20.35
C ARG A 139 9.89 -8.38 21.87
N ARG A 140 8.74 -8.62 22.52
CA ARG A 140 8.64 -8.46 23.98
C ARG A 140 9.18 -9.67 24.75
N GLN A 141 9.04 -10.86 24.19
CA GLN A 141 9.45 -12.13 24.80
C GLN A 141 10.31 -12.94 23.83
N ALA A 142 11.27 -13.70 24.34
CA ALA A 142 12.21 -14.45 23.52
C ALA A 142 11.57 -15.49 22.59
N GLY A 143 10.42 -16.07 22.95
CA GLY A 143 9.67 -17.02 22.13
C GLY A 143 8.59 -16.39 21.23
N GLY A 144 8.31 -15.09 21.39
CA GLY A 144 7.27 -14.39 20.62
C GLY A 144 7.64 -14.29 19.15
N SER A 145 6.66 -14.56 18.26
CA SER A 145 6.81 -14.40 16.81
C SER A 145 8.02 -15.10 16.18
N ALA A 146 8.42 -16.26 16.70
CA ALA A 146 9.63 -16.99 16.26
C ALA A 146 9.66 -17.22 14.74
N ALA A 147 8.52 -17.53 14.10
CA ALA A 147 8.47 -17.75 12.67
C ALA A 147 8.75 -16.47 11.85
N ARG A 148 8.23 -15.32 12.30
CA ARG A 148 8.48 -14.02 11.65
C ARG A 148 9.93 -13.60 11.83
N TRP A 149 10.46 -13.83 13.01
CA TRP A 149 11.86 -13.55 13.33
C TRP A 149 12.81 -14.36 12.45
N ALA A 150 12.62 -15.68 12.40
CA ALA A 150 13.42 -16.57 11.55
C ALA A 150 13.31 -16.20 10.06
N LEU A 151 12.12 -15.78 9.60
CA LEU A 151 11.94 -15.32 8.24
C LEU A 151 12.81 -14.11 7.92
N LEU A 152 12.81 -13.06 8.76
CA LEU A 152 13.63 -11.88 8.54
C LEU A 152 15.13 -12.22 8.58
N GLU A 153 15.57 -13.06 9.53
CA GLU A 153 16.95 -13.51 9.59
C GLU A 153 17.37 -14.32 8.35
N SER A 154 16.46 -15.10 7.77
CA SER A 154 16.70 -15.87 6.55
C SER A 154 16.91 -15.02 5.29
N LEU A 155 16.68 -13.70 5.36
CA LEU A 155 16.91 -12.79 4.23
C LEU A 155 18.36 -12.32 4.10
N ARG A 156 19.21 -12.54 5.12
CA ARG A 156 20.63 -12.14 5.09
C ARG A 156 21.41 -12.73 3.91
N PRO A 157 21.27 -14.04 3.58
CA PRO A 157 21.93 -14.61 2.40
C PRO A 157 21.50 -14.00 1.07
N ALA A 158 20.31 -13.39 1.01
CA ALA A 158 19.81 -12.67 -0.16
C ALA A 158 20.33 -11.21 -0.24
N GLY A 159 21.27 -10.82 0.61
CA GLY A 159 21.86 -9.49 0.62
C GLY A 159 21.07 -8.43 1.39
N ILE A 160 19.99 -8.80 2.04
CA ILE A 160 19.21 -7.89 2.88
C ILE A 160 19.90 -7.71 4.23
N ARG A 161 20.20 -6.46 4.59
CA ARG A 161 20.79 -6.18 5.90
C ARG A 161 19.74 -6.31 7.00
N VAL A 162 20.02 -7.21 7.94
CA VAL A 162 19.20 -7.47 9.13
C VAL A 162 20.12 -7.62 10.33
N ASP A 163 20.15 -6.63 11.20
CA ASP A 163 21.00 -6.60 12.38
C ASP A 163 20.20 -7.04 13.61
N ALA A 164 20.67 -8.09 14.28
CA ALA A 164 20.08 -8.55 15.54
C ALA A 164 20.60 -7.67 16.69
N LEU A 165 19.70 -7.10 17.46
CA LEU A 165 20.00 -6.17 18.53
C LEU A 165 19.51 -6.68 19.89
N ASP A 166 20.31 -6.47 20.91
CA ASP A 166 19.88 -6.61 22.30
C ASP A 166 18.97 -5.43 22.73
N PRO A 167 18.34 -5.50 23.91
CA PRO A 167 17.44 -4.44 24.38
C PRO A 167 18.10 -3.08 24.52
N LEU A 168 19.38 -3.01 24.90
CA LEU A 168 20.11 -1.76 25.07
C LEU A 168 20.39 -1.11 23.71
N GLN A 169 20.82 -1.91 22.74
CA GLN A 169 21.04 -1.48 21.37
C GLN A 169 19.73 -0.99 20.71
N CYS A 170 18.60 -1.68 20.96
CA CYS A 170 17.28 -1.21 20.49
C CYS A 170 16.95 0.20 21.02
N ARG A 171 17.20 0.45 22.32
CA ARG A 171 16.98 1.77 22.93
C ARG A 171 18.00 2.82 22.45
N HIS A 172 19.16 2.42 22.00
CA HIS A 172 20.11 3.33 21.35
C HIS A 172 19.60 3.80 19.98
N ILE A 173 19.00 2.88 19.20
CA ILE A 173 18.37 3.22 17.91
C ILE A 173 17.15 4.11 18.12
N GLU A 174 16.27 3.74 19.07
CA GLU A 174 15.01 4.45 19.39
C GLU A 174 15.00 4.82 20.89
N PRO A 175 15.63 5.95 21.26
CA PRO A 175 15.76 6.36 22.67
C PRO A 175 14.42 6.65 23.36
N GLY A 176 13.39 6.99 22.59
CA GLY A 176 12.04 7.24 23.10
C GLY A 176 11.27 5.98 23.51
N LEU A 177 11.83 4.78 23.32
CA LEU A 177 11.17 3.54 23.73
C LEU A 177 10.93 3.53 25.26
N ASN A 178 9.70 3.22 25.65
CA ASN A 178 9.30 3.09 27.04
C ASN A 178 10.17 2.06 27.78
N THR A 179 10.84 2.50 28.83
CA THR A 179 11.75 1.68 29.64
C THR A 179 11.02 0.61 30.45
N GLU A 180 9.76 0.86 30.81
CA GLU A 180 8.93 -0.06 31.58
C GLU A 180 8.39 -1.23 30.74
N THR A 181 8.44 -1.12 29.40
CA THR A 181 7.95 -2.18 28.52
C THR A 181 9.00 -3.30 28.43
N PRO A 182 8.62 -4.56 28.74
CA PRO A 182 9.50 -5.70 28.52
C PRO A 182 9.98 -5.78 27.08
N LEU A 183 11.26 -5.93 26.86
CA LEU A 183 11.90 -5.99 25.57
C LEU A 183 12.95 -7.11 25.56
N ALA A 184 12.76 -8.12 24.74
CA ALA A 184 13.70 -9.24 24.59
C ALA A 184 14.75 -9.01 23.50
N GLY A 185 14.60 -7.98 22.68
CA GLY A 185 15.52 -7.59 21.60
C GLY A 185 14.79 -7.13 20.34
N GLY A 186 15.55 -6.82 19.31
CA GLY A 186 15.07 -6.30 18.04
C GLY A 186 15.83 -6.83 16.83
N LEU A 187 15.20 -6.67 15.65
CA LEU A 187 15.87 -6.75 14.36
C LEU A 187 15.83 -5.38 13.72
N TYR A 188 16.97 -4.85 13.37
CA TYR A 188 17.08 -3.57 12.69
C TYR A 188 17.27 -3.77 11.19
N LEU A 189 16.49 -3.06 10.40
CA LEU A 189 16.51 -3.07 8.93
C LEU A 189 17.00 -1.71 8.44
N PRO A 190 18.30 -1.49 8.32
CA PRO A 190 18.88 -0.16 8.05
C PRO A 190 18.55 0.37 6.65
N ASP A 191 18.35 -0.51 5.66
CA ASP A 191 18.01 -0.14 4.28
C ASP A 191 16.52 0.11 4.07
N SER A 192 15.71 -0.17 5.08
CA SER A 192 14.29 0.14 5.12
C SER A 192 14.07 1.54 5.67
N GLY A 193 12.85 2.05 5.53
CA GLY A 193 12.47 3.34 6.08
C GLY A 193 10.99 3.62 5.94
N VAL A 194 10.61 4.85 6.19
CA VAL A 194 9.24 5.34 6.00
C VAL A 194 9.23 6.61 5.17
N GLY A 195 8.09 6.90 4.56
CA GLY A 195 7.81 8.13 3.86
C GLY A 195 6.31 8.35 3.72
N ASN A 196 5.90 9.59 3.59
CA ASN A 196 4.51 9.93 3.37
C ASN A 196 4.12 9.67 1.90
N GLY A 197 3.54 8.49 1.63
CA GLY A 197 3.17 8.09 0.27
C GLY A 197 2.12 8.99 -0.38
N ARG A 198 1.25 9.62 0.41
CA ARG A 198 0.28 10.60 -0.11
C ARG A 198 0.97 11.87 -0.58
N GLU A 199 1.90 12.38 0.21
CA GLU A 199 2.70 13.56 -0.12
C GLU A 199 3.56 13.31 -1.37
N PHE A 200 4.22 12.16 -1.44
CA PHE A 200 4.96 11.74 -2.63
C PHE A 200 4.06 11.68 -3.88
N ALA A 201 2.89 11.05 -3.78
CA ALA A 201 1.95 10.95 -4.91
C ALA A 201 1.50 12.34 -5.38
N HIS A 202 1.29 13.26 -4.44
CA HIS A 202 0.89 14.63 -4.75
C HIS A 202 2.00 15.39 -5.48
N GLN A 203 3.22 15.35 -4.97
CA GLN A 203 4.37 16.01 -5.59
C GLN A 203 4.70 15.39 -6.95
N LEU A 204 4.68 14.06 -7.07
CA LEU A 204 4.91 13.38 -8.35
C LEU A 204 3.82 13.70 -9.38
N ARG A 205 2.56 13.90 -8.96
CA ARG A 205 1.50 14.41 -9.84
C ARG A 205 1.90 15.76 -10.45
N LEU A 206 2.41 16.70 -9.63
CA LEU A 206 2.82 18.02 -10.12
C LEU A 206 3.97 17.90 -11.14
N VAL A 207 4.93 16.98 -10.91
CA VAL A 207 5.97 16.65 -11.88
C VAL A 207 5.37 16.13 -13.18
N CYS A 208 4.45 15.18 -13.12
CA CYS A 208 3.76 14.62 -14.28
C CYS A 208 3.06 15.70 -15.12
N GLN A 209 2.40 16.66 -14.47
CA GLN A 209 1.71 17.75 -15.15
C GLN A 209 2.69 18.73 -15.82
N ARG A 210 3.74 19.12 -15.09
CA ARG A 210 4.68 20.14 -15.53
C ARG A 210 5.63 19.63 -16.62
N GLU A 211 6.16 18.42 -16.45
CA GLU A 211 7.24 17.87 -17.30
C GLU A 211 6.71 16.89 -18.33
N GLY A 212 5.69 16.11 -17.96
CA GLY A 212 5.13 15.04 -18.81
C GLY A 212 3.84 15.41 -19.52
N GLY A 213 3.27 16.60 -19.29
CA GLY A 213 2.01 17.01 -19.89
C GLY A 213 0.81 16.11 -19.52
N VAL A 214 0.90 15.36 -18.43
CA VAL A 214 -0.16 14.43 -17.99
C VAL A 214 -1.39 15.20 -17.56
N ARG A 215 -2.55 14.83 -18.10
CA ARG A 215 -3.84 15.42 -17.75
C ARG A 215 -4.52 14.58 -16.68
N PHE A 216 -5.04 15.23 -15.63
CA PHE A 216 -5.75 14.60 -14.52
C PHE A 216 -7.21 15.03 -14.52
N HIS A 217 -8.12 14.06 -14.56
CA HIS A 217 -9.56 14.26 -14.47
C HIS A 217 -10.09 13.60 -13.20
N PHE A 218 -10.38 14.42 -12.21
CA PHE A 218 -10.95 14.01 -10.93
C PHE A 218 -12.47 13.98 -10.99
N GLN A 219 -13.10 13.36 -10.00
CA GLN A 219 -14.55 13.22 -9.91
C GLN A 219 -15.18 12.60 -11.18
N THR A 220 -14.40 11.73 -11.83
CA THR A 220 -14.78 11.07 -13.08
C THR A 220 -14.65 9.56 -12.90
N GLU A 221 -15.74 8.83 -13.13
CA GLU A 221 -15.81 7.38 -13.04
C GLU A 221 -15.82 6.73 -14.41
N VAL A 222 -15.07 5.64 -14.56
CA VAL A 222 -15.14 4.77 -15.73
C VAL A 222 -16.24 3.75 -15.50
N THR A 223 -17.32 3.85 -16.29
CA THR A 223 -18.51 3.00 -16.18
C THR A 223 -18.54 1.86 -17.19
N GLY A 224 -17.64 1.89 -18.18
CA GLY A 224 -17.50 0.83 -19.17
C GLY A 224 -16.16 0.88 -19.89
N ILE A 225 -15.67 -0.31 -20.28
CA ILE A 225 -14.49 -0.51 -21.11
C ILE A 225 -14.92 -1.38 -22.30
N GLN A 226 -14.94 -0.80 -23.48
CA GLN A 226 -15.29 -1.53 -24.70
C GLN A 226 -14.02 -1.82 -25.49
N PRO A 227 -13.67 -3.09 -25.70
CA PRO A 227 -12.59 -3.45 -26.62
C PRO A 227 -12.88 -2.92 -28.03
N GLY A 228 -11.84 -2.47 -28.72
CA GLY A 228 -11.97 -1.91 -30.06
C GLY A 228 -10.66 -1.93 -30.83
N THR A 229 -10.73 -1.58 -32.11
CA THR A 229 -9.57 -1.38 -32.99
C THR A 229 -9.60 0.07 -33.47
N PRO A 230 -8.53 0.86 -33.30
CA PRO A 230 -7.17 0.46 -32.90
C PRO A 230 -6.97 0.27 -31.40
N GLY A 231 -7.90 0.66 -30.52
CA GLY A 231 -7.78 0.54 -29.09
C GLY A 231 -9.14 0.62 -28.38
N PRO A 232 -9.18 0.49 -27.04
CA PRO A 232 -10.41 0.48 -26.27
C PRO A 232 -11.08 1.86 -26.20
N THR A 233 -12.41 1.85 -26.00
CA THR A 233 -13.22 3.01 -25.70
C THR A 233 -13.70 2.94 -24.26
N LEU A 234 -13.47 4.00 -23.52
CA LEU A 234 -13.96 4.18 -22.16
C LEU A 234 -15.29 4.93 -22.15
N LYS A 235 -16.26 4.45 -21.39
CA LYS A 235 -17.45 5.19 -21.03
C LYS A 235 -17.22 5.88 -19.69
N LEU A 236 -17.46 7.21 -19.67
CA LEU A 236 -17.18 8.06 -18.53
C LEU A 236 -18.46 8.70 -18.00
N SER A 237 -18.54 8.88 -16.70
CA SER A 237 -19.57 9.67 -16.06
C SER A 237 -18.98 10.48 -14.89
N PRO A 238 -19.57 11.62 -14.54
CA PRO A 238 -19.26 12.27 -13.27
C PRO A 238 -19.52 11.30 -12.12
N THR A 239 -18.62 11.25 -11.14
CA THR A 239 -18.84 10.46 -9.94
C THR A 239 -20.06 10.99 -9.21
N ARG A 240 -21.06 10.13 -8.99
CA ARG A 240 -22.22 10.48 -8.17
C ARG A 240 -21.76 10.63 -6.72
N ASP A 241 -22.15 11.72 -6.10
CA ASP A 241 -21.98 11.86 -4.64
C ASP A 241 -22.95 10.88 -3.97
N THR A 242 -22.47 9.70 -3.63
CA THR A 242 -23.28 8.62 -3.04
C THR A 242 -23.64 8.91 -1.58
N GLY A 243 -23.20 10.04 -1.02
CA GLY A 243 -23.40 10.36 0.41
C GLY A 243 -22.71 9.37 1.36
N GLU A 244 -22.16 8.28 0.84
CA GLU A 244 -21.26 7.42 1.62
C GLU A 244 -19.97 8.20 1.89
N ALA A 245 -19.85 8.67 3.13
CA ALA A 245 -18.68 9.38 3.60
C ALA A 245 -17.44 8.58 3.22
N ALA A 246 -16.58 9.17 2.38
CA ALA A 246 -15.22 8.67 2.25
C ALA A 246 -14.68 8.41 3.67
N PRO A 247 -13.97 7.29 3.89
CA PRO A 247 -13.54 6.88 5.22
C PRO A 247 -12.96 8.07 5.97
N ALA A 248 -13.53 8.38 7.12
CA ALA A 248 -13.44 9.59 7.93
C ALA A 248 -12.32 10.55 7.50
N ARG A 249 -12.65 11.51 6.66
CA ARG A 249 -11.77 12.66 6.40
C ARG A 249 -11.59 13.37 7.72
N GLY A 250 -10.41 13.25 8.33
CA GLY A 250 -10.14 13.90 9.60
C GLY A 250 -10.59 15.36 9.55
N ARG A 251 -11.54 15.72 10.39
CA ARG A 251 -11.96 17.11 10.58
C ARG A 251 -10.77 17.85 11.14
N GLY A 252 -10.03 18.58 10.30
CA GLY A 252 -8.87 19.35 10.73
C GLY A 252 -7.82 19.58 9.63
N ARG A 253 -8.24 20.04 8.47
CA ARG A 253 -7.29 20.64 7.52
C ARG A 253 -7.01 22.07 7.95
N SER A 254 -5.73 22.44 8.10
CA SER A 254 -5.37 23.86 8.11
C SER A 254 -5.69 24.46 6.72
N GLY A 255 -6.08 25.73 6.66
CA GLY A 255 -6.43 26.37 5.39
C GLY A 255 -5.32 26.34 4.33
N ALA A 256 -4.04 26.28 4.74
CA ALA A 256 -2.89 26.16 3.86
C ALA A 256 -2.79 24.76 3.20
N GLU A 257 -3.15 23.69 3.93
CA GLU A 257 -3.20 22.33 3.34
C GLU A 257 -4.34 22.18 2.34
N GLN A 258 -5.45 22.90 2.50
CA GLN A 258 -6.57 22.88 1.55
C GLN A 258 -6.20 23.51 0.23
N LEU A 259 -5.47 24.64 0.23
CA LEU A 259 -5.08 25.36 -0.99
C LEU A 259 -4.04 24.58 -1.82
N ALA A 260 -3.14 23.85 -1.18
CA ALA A 260 -2.11 23.05 -1.87
C ALA A 260 -2.68 21.82 -2.60
N PHE A 261 -3.91 21.40 -2.29
CA PHE A 261 -4.54 20.19 -2.82
C PHE A 261 -5.73 20.45 -3.76
N LEU A 262 -5.96 21.71 -4.15
CA LEU A 262 -7.00 22.00 -5.15
C LEU A 262 -6.65 21.32 -6.48
N PRO A 263 -7.56 20.53 -7.06
CA PRO A 263 -7.34 19.96 -8.38
C PRO A 263 -7.31 21.09 -9.40
N THR A 264 -6.28 21.16 -10.22
CA THR A 264 -6.35 21.92 -11.47
C THR A 264 -7.33 21.15 -12.35
N GLN A 265 -8.55 21.66 -12.52
CA GLN A 265 -9.51 21.05 -13.42
C GLN A 265 -8.96 21.14 -14.83
N ALA A 266 -8.70 20.00 -15.45
CA ALA A 266 -8.58 19.89 -16.88
C ALA A 266 -9.98 20.07 -17.51
N ASP A 267 -10.03 20.44 -18.79
CA ASP A 267 -11.30 20.51 -19.53
C ASP A 267 -12.09 19.19 -19.37
N PRO A 268 -13.43 19.24 -19.27
CA PRO A 268 -14.23 18.05 -19.09
C PRO A 268 -14.00 17.05 -20.21
N LEU A 269 -13.88 15.76 -19.85
CA LEU A 269 -13.78 14.69 -20.83
C LEU A 269 -15.15 14.45 -21.50
N PRO A 270 -15.15 14.02 -22.77
CA PRO A 270 -16.36 13.54 -23.43
C PRO A 270 -16.90 12.29 -22.72
N ALA A 271 -18.18 11.98 -22.87
CA ALA A 271 -18.81 10.80 -22.29
C ALA A 271 -18.17 9.48 -22.78
N GLU A 272 -17.58 9.49 -23.97
CA GLU A 272 -16.79 8.39 -24.52
C GLU A 272 -15.39 8.88 -24.90
N LEU A 273 -14.37 8.14 -24.45
CA LEU A 273 -12.96 8.47 -24.69
C LEU A 273 -12.27 7.29 -25.39
N HIS A 274 -11.79 7.52 -26.61
CA HIS A 274 -10.96 6.57 -27.34
C HIS A 274 -9.49 6.72 -26.95
N VAL A 275 -8.84 5.60 -26.69
CA VAL A 275 -7.41 5.54 -26.32
C VAL A 275 -6.74 4.31 -26.95
N ASP A 276 -5.43 4.35 -27.10
CA ASP A 276 -4.67 3.21 -27.63
C ASP A 276 -4.51 2.11 -26.57
N ALA A 277 -4.43 2.49 -25.30
CA ALA A 277 -4.31 1.57 -24.18
C ALA A 277 -5.00 2.10 -22.91
N VAL A 278 -5.50 1.18 -22.10
CA VAL A 278 -6.07 1.43 -20.76
C VAL A 278 -5.24 0.71 -19.72
N LEU A 279 -4.81 1.41 -18.69
CA LEU A 279 -4.12 0.84 -17.54
C LEU A 279 -5.00 0.89 -16.29
N LEU A 280 -5.33 -0.27 -15.73
CA LEU A 280 -6.11 -0.38 -14.50
C LEU A 280 -5.22 -0.31 -13.27
N CYS A 281 -5.34 0.78 -12.49
CA CYS A 281 -4.66 1.03 -11.20
C CYS A 281 -5.68 1.25 -10.07
N THR A 282 -6.79 0.55 -10.08
CA THR A 282 -8.01 0.84 -9.33
C THR A 282 -8.02 0.28 -7.89
N GLY A 283 -6.88 -0.19 -7.39
CA GLY A 283 -6.71 -0.62 -5.99
C GLY A 283 -7.74 -1.67 -5.56
N ALA A 284 -8.35 -1.49 -4.40
CA ALA A 284 -9.36 -2.40 -3.87
C ALA A 284 -10.70 -2.35 -4.64
N GLN A 285 -10.91 -1.34 -5.46
CA GLN A 285 -12.07 -1.20 -6.34
C GLN A 285 -11.81 -1.79 -7.74
N ALA A 286 -10.84 -2.68 -7.85
CA ALA A 286 -10.43 -3.25 -9.14
C ALA A 286 -11.46 -4.19 -9.76
N LEU A 287 -12.32 -4.82 -8.99
CA LEU A 287 -13.23 -5.85 -9.50
C LEU A 287 -14.22 -5.35 -10.56
N PRO A 288 -14.95 -4.23 -10.38
CA PRO A 288 -15.83 -3.75 -11.43
C PRO A 288 -15.09 -3.38 -12.73
N PRO A 289 -14.01 -2.57 -12.72
CA PRO A 289 -13.24 -2.29 -13.94
C PRO A 289 -12.61 -3.53 -14.57
N ALA A 290 -12.10 -4.48 -13.77
CA ALA A 290 -11.56 -5.73 -14.27
C ALA A 290 -12.65 -6.58 -14.95
N ALA A 291 -13.86 -6.64 -14.37
CA ALA A 291 -15.00 -7.34 -14.95
C ALA A 291 -15.46 -6.69 -16.26
N MET A 292 -15.45 -5.35 -16.36
CA MET A 292 -15.73 -4.62 -17.59
C MET A 292 -14.74 -4.97 -18.71
N ALA A 293 -13.50 -5.30 -18.34
CA ALA A 293 -12.47 -5.79 -19.26
C ALA A 293 -12.46 -7.31 -19.43
N GLY A 294 -13.50 -8.02 -18.98
CA GLY A 294 -13.62 -9.47 -19.10
C GLY A 294 -12.70 -10.29 -18.19
N LEU A 295 -12.12 -9.68 -17.16
CA LEU A 295 -11.15 -10.31 -16.26
C LEU A 295 -11.81 -10.84 -14.99
N LYS A 296 -11.40 -12.05 -14.59
CA LYS A 296 -11.79 -12.65 -13.30
C LYS A 296 -10.55 -12.80 -12.43
N LEU A 297 -10.36 -11.88 -11.51
CA LEU A 297 -9.25 -11.92 -10.55
C LEU A 297 -9.77 -12.26 -9.16
N PRO A 298 -9.10 -13.16 -8.41
CA PRO A 298 -9.46 -13.46 -7.01
C PRO A 298 -8.94 -12.37 -6.07
N LEU A 299 -9.21 -11.12 -6.38
CA LEU A 299 -8.79 -9.98 -5.59
C LEU A 299 -9.84 -9.68 -4.51
N LEU A 300 -9.41 -9.57 -3.26
CA LEU A 300 -10.29 -9.16 -2.15
C LEU A 300 -9.72 -7.95 -1.41
N PRO A 301 -10.60 -7.07 -0.92
CA PRO A 301 -10.22 -6.02 0.02
C PRO A 301 -9.91 -6.63 1.39
N VAL A 302 -8.71 -6.41 1.89
CA VAL A 302 -8.32 -6.72 3.27
C VAL A 302 -8.16 -5.40 4.01
N TRP A 303 -9.04 -5.17 4.98
CA TRP A 303 -9.11 -3.91 5.68
C TRP A 303 -8.06 -3.79 6.77
N GLY A 304 -7.52 -2.60 6.92
CA GLY A 304 -6.64 -2.23 8.00
C GLY A 304 -7.06 -0.92 8.63
N LEU A 305 -6.61 -0.69 9.85
CA LEU A 305 -6.87 0.50 10.64
C LEU A 305 -5.61 1.32 10.79
N GLY A 306 -5.77 2.62 10.95
CA GLY A 306 -4.70 3.55 11.27
C GLY A 306 -5.19 4.68 12.18
N VAL A 307 -4.31 5.11 13.07
CA VAL A 307 -4.51 6.31 13.86
C VAL A 307 -3.31 7.22 13.64
N THR A 308 -3.56 8.47 13.32
CA THR A 308 -2.51 9.48 13.16
C THR A 308 -2.64 10.52 14.26
N PHE A 309 -1.57 10.71 15.01
CA PHE A 309 -1.44 11.65 16.09
C PHE A 309 -0.51 12.80 15.70
N ARG A 310 -0.71 13.98 16.26
CA ARG A 310 0.29 15.02 16.28
C ARG A 310 1.33 14.70 17.36
N LEU A 311 2.62 14.85 17.04
CA LEU A 311 3.67 14.73 18.04
C LEU A 311 3.59 15.91 19.02
N ARG A 312 4.05 15.70 20.23
CA ARG A 312 4.20 16.76 21.23
C ARG A 312 5.47 17.55 20.93
N ASP A 313 5.34 18.86 20.85
CA ASP A 313 6.44 19.77 20.49
C ASP A 313 7.55 19.79 21.56
N ASP A 314 7.17 19.60 22.83
CA ASP A 314 8.05 19.60 24.02
C ASP A 314 8.79 18.26 24.25
N LEU A 315 8.42 17.19 23.57
CA LEU A 315 8.95 15.83 23.79
C LEU A 315 9.43 15.15 22.52
N GLN A 316 9.88 15.92 21.53
CA GLN A 316 10.30 15.37 20.23
C GLN A 316 11.46 14.38 20.31
N GLU A 317 12.37 14.54 21.28
CA GLU A 317 13.49 13.61 21.50
C GLU A 317 13.02 12.27 22.06
N GLN A 318 11.88 12.24 22.74
CA GLN A 318 11.23 11.04 23.28
C GLN A 318 10.29 10.41 22.26
N ALA A 319 10.12 11.03 21.10
CA ALA A 319 9.32 10.46 20.03
C ALA A 319 10.13 9.47 19.19
N LEU A 320 9.39 8.60 18.52
CA LEU A 320 9.90 7.70 17.50
C LEU A 320 10.75 8.44 16.45
N ARG A 321 11.91 7.92 16.09
CA ARG A 321 12.78 8.49 15.05
C ARG A 321 12.40 8.10 13.64
N SER A 322 12.02 6.83 13.42
CA SER A 322 11.66 6.32 12.11
C SER A 322 10.44 5.39 12.18
N ALA A 323 10.63 4.09 12.21
CA ALA A 323 9.54 3.13 12.37
C ALA A 323 9.89 2.01 13.34
N VAL A 324 8.90 1.63 14.14
CA VAL A 324 8.92 0.47 15.01
C VAL A 324 7.78 -0.47 14.63
N ILE A 325 8.09 -1.76 14.51
CA ILE A 325 7.11 -2.82 14.29
C ILE A 325 7.11 -3.75 15.50
N GLU A 326 5.98 -3.94 16.13
CA GLU A 326 5.81 -4.95 17.17
C GLU A 326 5.67 -6.32 16.50
N ALA A 327 6.66 -7.20 16.63
CA ALA A 327 6.68 -8.49 15.94
C ALA A 327 5.51 -9.38 16.33
N ASP A 328 5.03 -9.28 17.58
CA ASP A 328 3.95 -10.11 18.10
C ASP A 328 2.58 -9.77 17.49
N THR A 329 2.33 -8.51 17.20
CA THR A 329 1.02 -8.01 16.71
C THR A 329 1.05 -7.58 15.25
N GLY A 330 2.23 -7.32 14.68
CA GLY A 330 2.38 -6.71 13.38
C GLY A 330 1.97 -5.22 13.32
N LEU A 331 1.70 -4.61 14.48
CA LEU A 331 1.41 -3.17 14.55
C LEU A 331 2.66 -2.38 14.20
N THR A 332 2.48 -1.38 13.34
CA THR A 332 3.56 -0.51 12.89
C THR A 332 3.33 0.90 13.40
N LEU A 333 4.31 1.44 14.11
CA LEU A 333 4.39 2.83 14.51
C LEU A 333 5.39 3.53 13.60
N SER A 334 5.05 4.64 12.99
CA SER A 334 5.91 5.37 12.07
C SER A 334 5.85 6.87 12.30
N ARG A 335 7.02 7.52 12.20
CA ARG A 335 7.13 8.98 12.22
C ARG A 335 7.03 9.52 10.80
N LEU A 336 6.13 10.46 10.61
CA LEU A 336 5.93 11.19 9.36
C LEU A 336 5.96 12.69 9.68
N GLY A 337 7.14 13.29 9.59
CA GLY A 337 7.37 14.67 10.00
C GLY A 337 7.02 14.91 11.47
N GLN A 338 6.03 15.75 11.72
CA GLN A 338 5.51 16.08 13.06
C GLN A 338 4.32 15.20 13.47
N ARG A 339 4.18 14.04 12.85
CA ARG A 339 3.08 13.11 13.12
C ARG A 339 3.62 11.72 13.45
N LEU A 340 2.94 11.06 14.37
CA LEU A 340 3.09 9.64 14.65
C LEU A 340 1.87 8.91 14.10
N ARG A 341 2.09 7.90 13.29
CA ARG A 341 1.03 7.05 12.74
C ARG A 341 1.19 5.63 13.23
N ILE A 342 0.09 5.05 13.69
CA ILE A 342 0.03 3.64 14.07
C ILE A 342 -0.93 2.94 13.15
N CYS A 343 -0.47 1.88 12.50
CA CYS A 343 -1.27 1.09 11.57
C CYS A 343 -1.21 -0.39 11.91
N GLY A 344 -2.31 -1.08 11.64
CA GLY A 344 -2.37 -2.53 11.80
C GLY A 344 -3.74 -3.09 11.47
N GLY A 345 -3.95 -4.32 11.91
CA GLY A 345 -5.18 -5.04 11.67
C GLY A 345 -5.29 -5.63 10.27
N TRP A 346 -5.93 -6.79 10.20
CA TRP A 346 -6.22 -7.53 8.99
C TRP A 346 -7.64 -8.03 9.09
N GLU A 347 -8.58 -7.38 8.41
CA GLU A 347 -9.99 -7.79 8.37
C GLU A 347 -10.34 -8.22 6.95
N LEU A 348 -10.65 -9.49 6.78
CA LEU A 348 -11.14 -10.02 5.50
C LEU A 348 -12.66 -9.94 5.48
N GLY A 349 -13.18 -9.46 4.35
CA GLY A 349 -14.61 -9.21 4.24
C GLY A 349 -15.07 -7.96 4.98
N GLY A 350 -16.37 -7.76 5.00
CA GLY A 350 -16.99 -6.63 5.66
C GLY A 350 -16.87 -5.31 4.86
N SER A 351 -17.93 -4.56 4.87
CA SER A 351 -18.05 -3.20 4.35
C SER A 351 -18.61 -2.31 5.46
N GLY A 352 -18.26 -1.04 5.45
CA GLY A 352 -18.84 -0.05 6.33
C GLY A 352 -18.01 0.32 7.55
N ALA A 353 -18.59 1.10 8.44
CA ALA A 353 -17.97 1.63 9.64
C ALA A 353 -17.59 0.52 10.64
N VAL A 354 -16.50 0.75 11.36
CA VAL A 354 -16.09 -0.07 12.52
C VAL A 354 -16.38 0.71 13.79
N ALA A 355 -16.61 0.00 14.90
CA ALA A 355 -16.74 0.62 16.20
C ALA A 355 -15.41 1.26 16.64
N ASP A 356 -15.47 2.34 17.41
CA ASP A 356 -14.28 3.03 17.91
C ASP A 356 -13.35 2.11 18.70
N ALA A 357 -13.89 1.15 19.44
CA ALA A 357 -13.12 0.12 20.14
C ALA A 357 -12.22 -0.74 19.25
N ALA A 358 -12.44 -0.78 17.93
CA ALA A 358 -11.54 -1.45 17.00
C ALA A 358 -10.15 -0.78 16.92
N TYR A 359 -10.04 0.48 17.33
CA TYR A 359 -8.79 1.24 17.37
C TYR A 359 -8.04 1.09 18.70
N ASP A 360 -8.63 0.52 19.75
CA ASP A 360 -8.01 0.35 21.08
C ASP A 360 -6.64 -0.34 21.03
N PRO A 361 -6.41 -1.38 20.21
CA PRO A 361 -5.08 -2.00 20.09
C PRO A 361 -4.00 -1.01 19.61
N LEU A 362 -4.37 -0.03 18.76
CA LEU A 362 -3.44 0.98 18.24
C LEU A 362 -3.09 1.98 19.34
N TYR A 363 -4.07 2.42 20.14
CA TYR A 363 -3.84 3.25 21.31
C TYR A 363 -3.00 2.53 22.37
N ALA A 364 -3.28 1.25 22.62
CA ALA A 364 -2.51 0.43 23.54
C ALA A 364 -1.05 0.25 23.07
N ALA A 365 -0.80 0.19 21.77
CA ALA A 365 0.58 0.16 21.24
C ALA A 365 1.31 1.48 21.46
N LEU A 366 0.62 2.63 21.34
CA LEU A 366 1.19 3.95 21.68
C LEU A 366 1.61 3.98 23.15
N ASP A 367 0.73 3.59 24.05
CA ASP A 367 0.98 3.57 25.50
C ASP A 367 2.12 2.64 25.89
N ARG A 368 2.21 1.52 25.20
CA ARG A 368 3.26 0.56 25.44
C ARG A 368 4.62 1.08 25.04
N TRP A 369 4.76 1.61 23.83
CA TRP A 369 6.07 1.90 23.26
C TRP A 369 6.50 3.36 23.40
N PHE A 370 5.56 4.31 23.28
CA PHE A 370 5.84 5.75 23.26
C PHE A 370 4.75 6.55 24.01
N PRO A 371 4.53 6.31 25.30
CA PRO A 371 3.36 6.80 26.05
C PRO A 371 3.24 8.34 26.09
N LEU A 372 4.36 9.04 25.95
CA LEU A 372 4.40 10.51 26.06
C LEU A 372 4.55 11.21 24.70
N ALA A 373 4.80 10.49 23.61
CA ALA A 373 5.23 11.06 22.34
C ALA A 373 4.15 11.88 21.61
N ALA A 374 2.86 11.58 21.86
CA ALA A 374 1.78 12.05 20.99
C ALA A 374 0.63 12.72 21.75
N GLN A 375 0.00 13.69 21.07
CA GLN A 375 -1.26 14.31 21.52
C GLN A 375 -2.43 13.43 21.09
N ARG A 376 -3.22 12.94 22.05
CA ARG A 376 -4.40 12.12 21.75
C ARG A 376 -5.58 12.94 21.25
N ALA A 377 -5.70 14.17 21.73
CA ALA A 377 -6.72 15.10 21.26
C ALA A 377 -6.52 15.40 19.77
N GLY A 378 -7.58 15.27 18.98
CA GLY A 378 -7.51 15.49 17.53
C GLY A 378 -6.87 14.36 16.74
N ALA A 379 -6.70 13.17 17.31
CA ALA A 379 -6.24 11.99 16.61
C ALA A 379 -7.16 11.68 15.40
N GLN A 380 -6.55 11.37 14.26
CA GLN A 380 -7.27 11.08 13.03
C GLN A 380 -7.35 9.57 12.84
N LEU A 381 -8.58 9.05 12.86
CA LEU A 381 -8.86 7.64 12.59
C LEU A 381 -8.95 7.40 11.08
N TRP A 382 -8.43 6.28 10.63
CA TRP A 382 -8.49 5.86 9.24
C TRP A 382 -8.73 4.36 9.13
N ARG A 383 -9.49 3.99 8.11
CA ARG A 383 -9.70 2.60 7.70
C ARG A 383 -9.49 2.52 6.20
N GLY A 384 -8.67 1.57 5.73
CA GLY A 384 -8.35 1.41 4.32
C GLY A 384 -8.30 -0.04 3.88
N ALA A 385 -8.68 -0.26 2.63
CA ALA A 385 -8.68 -1.58 2.02
C ALA A 385 -7.40 -1.84 1.24
N ARG A 386 -6.69 -2.90 1.60
CA ARG A 386 -5.53 -3.42 0.83
C ARG A 386 -6.05 -4.34 -0.26
N PRO A 387 -5.73 -4.08 -1.54
CA PRO A 387 -6.11 -4.97 -2.63
C PRO A 387 -5.23 -6.22 -2.61
N MET A 388 -5.74 -7.35 -2.16
CA MET A 388 -4.94 -8.57 -1.98
C MET A 388 -5.35 -9.68 -2.92
N LEU A 389 -4.36 -10.30 -3.55
CA LEU A 389 -4.47 -11.56 -4.26
C LEU A 389 -4.04 -12.72 -3.35
N PRO A 390 -4.55 -13.94 -3.55
CA PRO A 390 -4.28 -15.06 -2.65
C PRO A 390 -2.80 -15.47 -2.58
N ASP A 391 -2.02 -15.21 -3.64
CA ASP A 391 -0.59 -15.50 -3.68
C ASP A 391 0.28 -14.34 -3.21
N SER A 392 -0.32 -13.21 -2.82
CA SER A 392 0.37 -11.98 -2.40
C SER A 392 1.20 -11.28 -3.49
N LEU A 393 1.28 -11.82 -4.70
CA LEU A 393 1.94 -11.16 -5.84
C LEU A 393 0.97 -10.20 -6.53
N PRO A 394 1.40 -8.98 -6.88
CA PRO A 394 0.60 -8.11 -7.73
C PRO A 394 0.43 -8.70 -9.14
N VAL A 395 -0.58 -8.23 -9.87
CA VAL A 395 -0.69 -8.43 -11.31
C VAL A 395 -0.13 -7.18 -11.99
N ILE A 396 0.90 -7.39 -12.84
CA ILE A 396 1.57 -6.33 -13.60
C ILE A 396 1.75 -6.83 -15.03
N GLY A 397 1.20 -6.13 -16.01
CA GLY A 397 1.35 -6.47 -17.42
C GLY A 397 0.03 -6.50 -18.19
N PRO A 398 0.03 -7.07 -19.40
CA PRO A 398 -1.14 -7.10 -20.27
C PRO A 398 -2.25 -8.00 -19.71
N ALA A 399 -3.49 -7.60 -19.97
CA ALA A 399 -4.66 -8.45 -19.82
C ALA A 399 -4.86 -9.35 -21.06
N ALA A 400 -5.79 -10.31 -20.96
CA ALA A 400 -6.21 -11.06 -22.14
C ALA A 400 -6.93 -10.19 -23.17
N THR A 401 -7.59 -9.14 -22.74
CA THR A 401 -8.27 -8.15 -23.60
C THR A 401 -7.25 -7.22 -24.23
N PRO A 402 -7.15 -7.15 -25.57
CA PRO A 402 -6.21 -6.27 -26.26
C PRO A 402 -6.36 -4.81 -25.83
N GLY A 403 -5.22 -4.11 -25.67
CA GLY A 403 -5.18 -2.71 -25.25
C GLY A 403 -5.46 -2.48 -23.75
N VAL A 404 -5.72 -3.53 -22.96
CA VAL A 404 -5.93 -3.42 -21.51
C VAL A 404 -4.69 -3.92 -20.76
N TRP A 405 -4.23 -3.11 -19.81
CA TRP A 405 -3.06 -3.35 -18.97
C TRP A 405 -3.43 -3.28 -17.49
N LEU A 406 -2.68 -3.99 -16.66
CA LEU A 406 -3.02 -4.19 -15.26
C LEU A 406 -1.85 -3.82 -14.34
N GLN A 407 -2.17 -3.11 -13.27
CA GLN A 407 -1.28 -2.90 -12.13
C GLN A 407 -2.13 -2.97 -10.85
N LEU A 408 -2.45 -4.17 -10.40
CA LEU A 408 -3.44 -4.48 -9.38
C LEU A 408 -2.90 -5.43 -8.31
N GLY A 409 -3.51 -5.44 -7.14
CA GLY A 409 -3.27 -6.47 -6.14
C GLY A 409 -1.97 -6.31 -5.32
N HIS A 410 -1.47 -5.11 -5.14
CA HIS A 410 -0.20 -4.82 -4.43
C HIS A 410 -0.22 -5.07 -2.91
N GLY A 411 -1.35 -5.46 -2.34
CA GLY A 411 -1.46 -5.80 -0.92
C GLY A 411 -1.12 -4.65 0.03
N GLY A 412 -0.48 -4.99 1.15
CA GLY A 412 -0.17 -4.03 2.22
C GLY A 412 1.06 -3.15 2.00
N LEU A 413 1.94 -3.52 1.07
CA LEU A 413 3.20 -2.82 0.80
C LEU A 413 3.31 -2.30 -0.65
N GLY A 414 2.17 -1.94 -1.24
CA GLY A 414 2.11 -1.35 -2.58
C GLY A 414 2.98 -0.10 -2.72
N TRP A 415 3.19 0.65 -1.65
CA TRP A 415 4.08 1.80 -1.61
C TRP A 415 5.54 1.42 -1.93
N THR A 416 6.07 0.37 -1.33
CA THR A 416 7.42 -0.16 -1.63
C THR A 416 7.56 -0.61 -3.10
N GLN A 417 6.50 -1.15 -3.68
CA GLN A 417 6.51 -1.77 -5.01
C GLN A 417 6.21 -0.79 -6.15
N ALA A 418 5.49 0.31 -5.88
CA ALA A 418 4.83 1.13 -6.90
C ALA A 418 5.77 1.62 -8.01
N CYS A 419 6.95 2.14 -7.65
CA CYS A 419 7.89 2.67 -8.64
C CYS A 419 8.49 1.59 -9.55
N ALA A 420 8.81 0.40 -9.00
CA ALA A 420 9.28 -0.72 -9.80
C ALA A 420 8.19 -1.29 -10.69
N ALA A 421 6.99 -1.48 -10.13
CA ALA A 421 5.85 -2.00 -10.86
C ALA A 421 5.47 -1.12 -12.05
N ALA A 422 5.54 0.20 -11.87
CA ALA A 422 5.32 1.17 -12.94
C ALA A 422 6.35 1.04 -14.06
N ARG A 423 7.65 0.93 -13.72
CA ARG A 423 8.70 0.76 -14.72
C ARG A 423 8.58 -0.59 -15.44
N LEU A 424 8.37 -1.67 -14.67
CA LEU A 424 8.17 -3.01 -15.22
C LEU A 424 7.02 -3.07 -16.23
N LEU A 425 5.91 -2.39 -15.93
CA LEU A 425 4.76 -2.27 -16.82
C LEU A 425 5.10 -1.46 -18.08
N ALA A 426 5.76 -0.31 -17.92
CA ALA A 426 6.12 0.55 -19.03
C ALA A 426 7.15 -0.13 -19.97
N ASP A 427 8.07 -0.94 -19.44
CA ASP A 427 9.01 -1.74 -20.25
C ASP A 427 8.28 -2.81 -21.06
N GLN A 428 7.31 -3.52 -20.44
CA GLN A 428 6.48 -4.50 -21.15
C GLN A 428 5.65 -3.83 -22.25
N LEU A 429 5.02 -2.69 -21.98
CA LEU A 429 4.20 -1.96 -22.94
C LEU A 429 5.01 -1.49 -24.15
N ALA A 430 6.26 -1.12 -23.92
CA ALA A 430 7.20 -0.69 -24.96
C ALA A 430 7.97 -1.85 -25.62
N GLY A 431 7.76 -3.10 -25.20
CA GLY A 431 8.50 -4.27 -25.71
C GLY A 431 9.99 -4.25 -25.35
N ARG A 432 10.38 -3.57 -24.28
CA ARG A 432 11.78 -3.51 -23.83
C ARG A 432 12.10 -4.66 -22.87
N ALA A 433 13.38 -4.96 -22.73
CA ALA A 433 13.86 -5.88 -21.70
C ALA A 433 13.53 -5.34 -20.30
N CYS A 434 12.94 -6.18 -19.47
CA CYS A 434 12.59 -5.87 -18.09
C CYS A 434 13.79 -6.10 -17.16
N ALA A 435 13.95 -5.26 -16.14
CA ALA A 435 15.02 -5.39 -15.15
C ALA A 435 14.85 -6.65 -14.25
N ILE A 436 13.62 -7.15 -14.11
CA ILE A 436 13.29 -8.39 -13.39
C ILE A 436 12.33 -9.22 -14.25
N ASP A 437 12.24 -10.53 -13.98
CA ASP A 437 11.32 -11.42 -14.71
C ASP A 437 9.86 -11.00 -14.49
N PRO A 438 9.10 -10.62 -15.54
CA PRO A 438 7.71 -10.23 -15.43
C PRO A 438 6.75 -11.44 -15.29
N ALA A 439 7.17 -12.66 -15.60
CA ALA A 439 6.31 -13.83 -15.66
C ALA A 439 5.57 -14.14 -14.36
N PRO A 440 6.18 -14.04 -13.16
CA PRO A 440 5.48 -14.26 -11.90
C PRO A 440 4.32 -13.29 -11.66
N PHE A 441 4.37 -12.10 -12.27
CA PHE A 441 3.36 -11.04 -12.11
C PHE A 441 2.25 -11.07 -13.15
N SER A 442 2.32 -11.98 -14.12
CA SER A 442 1.31 -12.10 -15.19
C SER A 442 -0.07 -12.48 -14.64
N ALA A 443 -1.13 -11.89 -15.22
CA ALA A 443 -2.53 -12.23 -14.93
C ALA A 443 -2.87 -13.67 -15.33
N HIS A 444 -2.15 -14.26 -16.29
CA HIS A 444 -2.37 -15.62 -16.78
C HIS A 444 -2.28 -16.70 -15.69
N ARG A 445 -1.57 -16.41 -14.57
CA ARG A 445 -1.53 -17.34 -13.43
C ARG A 445 -2.88 -17.55 -12.73
N TRP A 446 -3.86 -16.69 -13.03
CA TRP A 446 -5.25 -16.79 -12.54
C TRP A 446 -6.23 -17.23 -13.61
N SER A 447 -5.78 -17.35 -14.85
CA SER A 447 -6.55 -18.00 -15.93
C SER A 447 -6.38 -19.50 -15.75
N ALA A 448 -7.15 -20.11 -14.85
CA ALA A 448 -7.14 -21.55 -14.72
C ALA A 448 -8.00 -22.20 -15.80
N PRO A 449 -7.63 -23.41 -16.26
CA PRO A 449 -8.54 -24.23 -17.03
C PRO A 449 -9.77 -24.64 -16.22
#